data_e2ed2c1424c17d88663ddf443c8f1e6c
#
_entry.id   e2ed2c1424c17d88663ddf443c8f1e6c
#
_cell.length_a   1.000
_cell.length_b   1.000
_cell.length_c   1.000
_cell.angle_alpha   90.00
_cell.angle_beta   90.00
_cell.angle_gamma   90.00
#
_symmetry.space_group_name_H-M   'P 1'
#
loop_
_entity.id
_entity.type
_entity.pdbx_description
1 polymer ?
#
loop_
_entity_poly.entity_id
_entity_poly.type
_entity_poly.pdbx_seq_one_letter_code
_entity_poly.pdbx_strand_id
1 'polypeptide(L)'
;MPAVVEVVGLAEADHMLEKLYQDEVIIGSFAADHVIKDNDKFLAAISASIDLAASGRLVTIGIVPTEAAAAFGYIKKGSRILDTEGFEVAEFVEKPNIQTAKSFIATGHYLWNAGMYIAPAKLLLDVLSKTQPSLHAGVMELAKHWDTDQRAAKLEKIWPNLEKIAIDYAVAEPASQMGLMSVVPGDFEWHDVGDFA
;
A
#
# COMPACT_ATOMS: atom_id res chain seq x y z
N MET A 1 -9.25 -6.90 5.90
CA MET A 1 -9.04 -8.21 5.22
C MET A 1 -7.65 -8.72 5.61
N PRO A 2 -7.40 -10.04 5.69
CA PRO A 2 -6.03 -10.50 5.94
C PRO A 2 -5.14 -10.11 4.75
N ALA A 3 -3.96 -9.56 5.03
CA ALA A 3 -2.99 -9.06 4.03
C ALA A 3 -2.63 -10.08 2.93
N VAL A 4 -2.73 -11.36 3.24
CA VAL A 4 -2.51 -12.46 2.28
C VAL A 4 -3.53 -12.43 1.12
N VAL A 5 -4.77 -12.01 1.38
CA VAL A 5 -5.80 -11.85 0.32
C VAL A 5 -5.42 -10.72 -0.64
N GLU A 6 -4.89 -9.61 -0.09
CA GLU A 6 -4.44 -8.48 -0.89
C GLU A 6 -3.25 -8.86 -1.77
N VAL A 7 -2.28 -9.60 -1.23
CA VAL A 7 -1.10 -10.04 -1.98
C VAL A 7 -1.43 -11.04 -3.08
N VAL A 8 -2.39 -11.98 -2.85
CA VAL A 8 -2.84 -12.89 -3.91
C VAL A 8 -3.61 -12.13 -4.98
N GLY A 9 -4.46 -11.19 -4.59
CA GLY A 9 -5.15 -10.30 -5.53
C GLY A 9 -4.20 -9.48 -6.39
N LEU A 10 -3.11 -8.97 -5.81
CA LEU A 10 -2.06 -8.24 -6.53
C LEU A 10 -1.33 -9.13 -7.53
N ALA A 11 -0.91 -10.34 -7.15
CA ALA A 11 -0.23 -11.26 -8.05
C ALA A 11 -1.14 -11.75 -9.18
N GLU A 12 -2.44 -11.94 -8.91
CA GLU A 12 -3.44 -12.27 -9.93
C GLU A 12 -3.62 -11.12 -10.91
N ALA A 13 -3.79 -9.89 -10.40
CA ALA A 13 -3.97 -8.70 -11.23
C ALA A 13 -2.75 -8.49 -12.15
N ASP A 14 -1.54 -8.61 -11.63
CA ASP A 14 -0.30 -8.52 -12.41
C ASP A 14 -0.25 -9.56 -13.52
N HIS A 15 -0.44 -10.84 -13.18
CA HIS A 15 -0.42 -11.93 -14.15
C HIS A 15 -1.50 -11.81 -15.24
N MET A 16 -2.72 -11.43 -14.87
CA MET A 16 -3.82 -11.26 -15.83
C MET A 16 -3.59 -10.05 -16.73
N LEU A 17 -3.10 -8.95 -16.19
CA LEU A 17 -2.98 -7.71 -16.93
C LEU A 17 -1.71 -7.68 -17.77
N GLU A 18 -0.57 -8.24 -17.33
CA GLU A 18 0.60 -8.46 -18.18
C GLU A 18 0.26 -9.33 -19.40
N LYS A 19 -0.53 -10.38 -19.18
CA LYS A 19 -0.99 -11.27 -20.25
C LYS A 19 -1.93 -10.59 -21.24
N LEU A 20 -2.76 -9.62 -20.76
CA LEU A 20 -3.75 -8.93 -21.59
C LEU A 20 -3.18 -7.71 -22.30
N TYR A 21 -2.29 -6.95 -21.68
CA TYR A 21 -1.87 -5.63 -22.13
C TYR A 21 -0.39 -5.51 -22.50
N GLN A 22 0.45 -6.46 -22.16
CA GLN A 22 1.91 -6.46 -22.39
C GLN A 22 2.66 -5.24 -21.80
N ASP A 23 1.99 -4.46 -20.96
CA ASP A 23 2.51 -3.24 -20.33
C ASP A 23 2.64 -3.42 -18.82
N GLU A 24 3.45 -2.58 -18.19
CA GLU A 24 3.61 -2.56 -16.73
C GLU A 24 2.30 -2.11 -16.06
N VAL A 25 1.75 -2.96 -15.20
CA VAL A 25 0.46 -2.73 -14.54
C VAL A 25 0.65 -1.97 -13.25
N ILE A 26 -0.07 -0.86 -13.11
CA ILE A 26 -0.20 -0.13 -11.85
C ILE A 26 -1.45 -0.60 -11.12
N ILE A 27 -1.27 -1.03 -9.88
CA ILE A 27 -2.35 -1.50 -9.01
C ILE A 27 -2.64 -0.44 -7.95
N GLY A 28 -3.93 -0.22 -7.66
CA GLY A 28 -4.41 0.53 -6.52
C GLY A 28 -5.07 -0.40 -5.50
N SER A 29 -4.60 -0.38 -4.26
CA SER A 29 -5.20 -1.08 -3.13
C SER A 29 -5.90 -0.09 -2.22
N PHE A 30 -7.20 -0.28 -2.00
CA PHE A 30 -8.06 0.61 -1.23
C PHE A 30 -8.88 -0.21 -0.23
N ALA A 31 -8.98 0.28 1.02
CA ALA A 31 -9.86 -0.32 2.00
C ALA A 31 -11.34 0.01 1.68
N ALA A 32 -12.22 -0.96 1.92
CA ALA A 32 -13.64 -0.84 1.57
C ALA A 32 -14.48 -0.08 2.64
N ASP A 33 -13.87 0.25 3.77
CA ASP A 33 -14.48 0.89 4.95
C ASP A 33 -14.08 2.37 5.10
N HIS A 34 -13.41 2.94 4.11
CA HIS A 34 -13.09 4.36 4.09
C HIS A 34 -14.27 5.20 3.60
N VAL A 35 -14.55 6.30 4.30
CA VAL A 35 -15.50 7.34 3.87
C VAL A 35 -14.73 8.54 3.35
N ILE A 36 -15.01 8.92 2.12
CA ILE A 36 -14.42 10.05 1.41
C ILE A 36 -15.55 10.99 1.03
N LYS A 37 -15.46 12.27 1.44
CA LYS A 37 -16.52 13.25 1.18
C LYS A 37 -16.26 14.06 -0.09
N ASP A 38 -15.00 14.43 -0.37
CA ASP A 38 -14.63 15.20 -1.55
C ASP A 38 -14.05 14.26 -2.62
N ASN A 39 -14.91 13.74 -3.48
CA ASN A 39 -14.53 12.82 -4.55
C ASN A 39 -13.59 13.45 -5.58
N ASP A 40 -13.72 14.74 -5.88
CA ASP A 40 -12.89 15.38 -6.89
C ASP A 40 -11.45 15.51 -6.43
N LYS A 41 -11.23 15.92 -5.17
CA LYS A 41 -9.90 15.94 -4.57
C LYS A 41 -9.31 14.55 -4.40
N PHE A 42 -10.13 13.56 -4.07
CA PHE A 42 -9.68 12.17 -3.99
C PHE A 42 -9.18 11.68 -5.35
N LEU A 43 -9.96 11.85 -6.40
CA LEU A 43 -9.58 11.45 -7.76
C LEU A 43 -8.32 12.18 -8.24
N ALA A 44 -8.15 13.47 -7.90
CA ALA A 44 -6.94 14.21 -8.20
C ALA A 44 -5.71 13.62 -7.48
N ALA A 45 -5.83 13.26 -6.20
CA ALA A 45 -4.75 12.61 -5.45
C ALA A 45 -4.40 11.22 -6.02
N ILE A 46 -5.41 10.44 -6.44
CA ILE A 46 -5.18 9.15 -7.12
C ILE A 46 -4.47 9.35 -8.45
N SER A 47 -4.90 10.31 -9.28
CA SER A 47 -4.24 10.60 -10.56
C SER A 47 -2.77 10.97 -10.37
N ALA A 48 -2.46 11.87 -9.42
CA ALA A 48 -1.09 12.24 -9.08
C ALA A 48 -0.28 11.03 -8.56
N SER A 49 -0.94 10.12 -7.84
CA SER A 49 -0.30 8.89 -7.34
C SER A 49 0.02 7.90 -8.46
N ILE A 50 -0.84 7.78 -9.47
CA ILE A 50 -0.60 6.94 -10.66
C ILE A 50 0.60 7.46 -11.44
N ASP A 51 0.70 8.77 -11.67
CA ASP A 51 1.83 9.38 -12.37
C ASP A 51 3.16 9.12 -11.65
N LEU A 52 3.17 9.19 -10.31
CA LEU A 52 4.33 8.84 -9.50
C LEU A 52 4.63 7.34 -9.53
N ALA A 53 3.61 6.48 -9.45
CA ALA A 53 3.79 5.03 -9.50
C ALA A 53 4.39 4.60 -10.85
N ALA A 54 4.01 5.24 -11.95
CA ALA A 54 4.59 4.99 -13.27
C ALA A 54 6.09 5.25 -13.34
N SER A 55 6.66 6.01 -12.40
CA SER A 55 8.11 6.19 -12.26
C SER A 55 8.80 5.09 -11.44
N GLY A 56 8.10 3.99 -11.12
CA GLY A 56 8.64 2.86 -10.35
C GLY A 56 8.62 3.06 -8.84
N ARG A 57 7.62 3.78 -8.30
CA ARG A 57 7.48 4.05 -6.87
C ARG A 57 6.24 3.38 -6.26
N LEU A 58 6.36 2.97 -5.01
CA LEU A 58 5.20 2.67 -4.15
C LEU A 58 4.69 4.00 -3.60
N VAL A 59 3.48 4.38 -3.97
CA VAL A 59 2.85 5.63 -3.54
C VAL A 59 1.75 5.33 -2.53
N THR A 60 1.72 6.09 -1.44
CA THR A 60 0.60 6.10 -0.51
C THR A 60 -0.02 7.49 -0.41
N ILE A 61 -1.27 7.55 0.05
CA ILE A 61 -1.95 8.80 0.37
C ILE A 61 -1.70 9.15 1.84
N GLY A 62 -1.27 10.38 2.07
CA GLY A 62 -1.00 10.90 3.41
C GLY A 62 -2.02 11.94 3.84
N ILE A 63 -2.66 11.74 4.98
CA ILE A 63 -3.67 12.64 5.54
C ILE A 63 -3.05 13.51 6.64
N VAL A 64 -3.41 14.78 6.68
CA VAL A 64 -2.94 15.68 7.75
C VAL A 64 -3.54 15.23 9.09
N PRO A 65 -2.71 14.90 10.09
CA PRO A 65 -3.21 14.45 11.39
C PRO A 65 -3.98 15.56 12.11
N THR A 66 -5.16 15.24 12.62
CA THR A 66 -5.98 16.14 13.46
C THR A 66 -5.80 15.89 14.95
N GLU A 67 -5.32 14.69 15.30
CA GLU A 67 -5.07 14.25 16.67
C GLU A 67 -3.93 13.22 16.74
N ALA A 68 -3.48 12.90 17.95
CA ALA A 68 -2.52 11.83 18.15
C ALA A 68 -3.27 10.48 18.21
N ALA A 69 -3.21 9.72 17.13
CA ALA A 69 -3.82 8.39 17.03
C ALA A 69 -2.74 7.29 16.99
N ALA A 70 -2.87 6.26 17.84
CA ALA A 70 -2.02 5.09 17.81
C ALA A 70 -2.54 4.00 16.85
N ALA A 71 -3.71 4.24 16.23
CA ALA A 71 -4.34 3.30 15.30
C ALA A 71 -3.79 3.40 13.87
N PHE A 72 -3.14 4.53 13.52
CA PHE A 72 -2.65 4.82 12.17
C PHE A 72 -1.12 4.73 12.06
N GLY A 73 -0.65 4.43 10.86
CA GLY A 73 0.74 4.64 10.48
C GLY A 73 1.05 6.13 10.29
N TYR A 74 2.30 6.51 10.48
CA TYR A 74 2.80 7.87 10.33
C TYR A 74 3.90 7.92 9.27
N ILE A 75 3.81 8.91 8.39
CA ILE A 75 4.72 9.12 7.27
C ILE A 75 5.38 10.48 7.42
N LYS A 76 6.69 10.51 7.58
CA LYS A 76 7.47 11.75 7.53
C LYS A 76 7.74 12.12 6.08
N LYS A 77 7.28 13.29 5.69
CA LYS A 77 7.60 13.84 4.36
C LYS A 77 9.08 14.14 4.27
N GLY A 78 9.70 13.67 3.19
CA GLY A 78 11.04 14.03 2.76
C GLY A 78 11.05 15.18 1.76
N SER A 79 11.96 15.12 0.78
CA SER A 79 12.06 16.10 -0.29
C SER A 79 10.84 16.05 -1.21
N ARG A 80 10.41 17.21 -1.70
CA ARG A 80 9.39 17.26 -2.76
C ARG A 80 9.95 16.66 -4.05
N ILE A 81 9.18 15.85 -4.71
CA ILE A 81 9.53 15.29 -6.02
C ILE A 81 9.17 16.35 -7.06
N LEU A 82 10.17 16.79 -7.84
CA LEU A 82 10.02 17.87 -8.81
C LEU A 82 8.92 17.57 -9.83
N ASP A 83 8.20 18.60 -10.21
CA ASP A 83 7.09 18.56 -11.17
C ASP A 83 5.94 17.61 -10.80
N THR A 84 5.80 17.27 -9.50
CA THR A 84 4.72 16.44 -8.97
C THR A 84 4.10 17.03 -7.70
N GLU A 85 2.97 16.45 -7.26
CA GLU A 85 2.36 16.75 -5.96
C GLU A 85 2.92 15.87 -4.82
N GLY A 86 3.85 14.98 -5.12
CA GLY A 86 4.38 14.00 -4.19
C GLY A 86 5.65 14.40 -3.46
N PHE A 87 5.92 13.69 -2.39
CA PHE A 87 7.12 13.79 -1.58
C PHE A 87 7.76 12.41 -1.43
N GLU A 88 9.06 12.36 -1.31
CA GLU A 88 9.75 11.18 -0.81
C GLU A 88 9.28 10.87 0.61
N VAL A 89 9.27 9.59 0.98
CA VAL A 89 9.05 9.17 2.36
C VAL A 89 10.40 9.11 3.06
N ALA A 90 10.61 10.00 4.03
CA ALA A 90 11.82 10.02 4.83
C ALA A 90 11.79 9.00 5.97
N GLU A 91 10.59 8.66 6.46
CA GLU A 91 10.36 7.68 7.52
C GLU A 91 8.91 7.18 7.46
N PHE A 92 8.72 5.90 7.68
CA PHE A 92 7.40 5.28 7.85
C PHE A 92 7.39 4.51 9.17
N VAL A 93 6.40 4.76 10.01
CA VAL A 93 6.23 4.08 11.31
C VAL A 93 4.79 3.63 11.45
N GLU A 94 4.56 2.32 11.41
CA GLU A 94 3.24 1.74 11.56
C GLU A 94 2.84 1.69 13.04
N LYS A 95 1.67 2.25 13.36
CA LYS A 95 1.01 2.22 14.67
C LYS A 95 1.94 2.51 15.86
N PRO A 96 2.55 3.71 15.92
CA PRO A 96 3.43 4.08 17.03
C PRO A 96 2.64 4.14 18.35
N ASN A 97 3.35 4.07 19.47
CA ASN A 97 2.70 4.37 20.74
C ASN A 97 2.23 5.84 20.79
N ILE A 98 1.24 6.12 21.67
CA ILE A 98 0.59 7.45 21.75
C ILE A 98 1.58 8.60 22.05
N GLN A 99 2.64 8.34 22.80
CA GLN A 99 3.66 9.35 23.12
C GLN A 99 4.49 9.71 21.88
N THR A 100 4.87 8.73 21.10
CA THR A 100 5.54 8.90 19.80
C THR A 100 4.63 9.64 18.82
N ALA A 101 3.34 9.23 18.72
CA ALA A 101 2.36 9.91 17.87
C ALA A 101 2.22 11.40 18.22
N LYS A 102 2.16 11.75 19.52
CA LYS A 102 2.15 13.16 19.98
C LYS A 102 3.39 13.92 19.54
N SER A 103 4.58 13.29 19.63
CA SER A 103 5.81 13.93 19.20
C SER A 103 5.82 14.16 17.67
N PHE A 104 5.32 13.23 16.87
CA PHE A 104 5.22 13.36 15.42
C PHE A 104 4.34 14.54 15.01
N ILE A 105 3.16 14.66 15.60
CA ILE A 105 2.24 15.79 15.33
C ILE A 105 2.87 17.12 15.70
N ALA A 106 3.55 17.20 16.85
CA ALA A 106 4.17 18.44 17.31
C ALA A 106 5.23 18.98 16.34
N THR A 107 5.83 18.14 15.50
CA THR A 107 6.78 18.58 14.46
C THR A 107 6.12 19.20 13.24
N GLY A 108 4.86 18.87 12.94
CA GLY A 108 4.15 19.30 11.73
C GLY A 108 4.63 18.65 10.42
N HIS A 109 5.55 17.66 10.50
CA HIS A 109 6.16 17.05 9.32
C HIS A 109 5.59 15.67 8.97
N TYR A 110 4.71 15.13 9.79
CA TYR A 110 4.13 13.81 9.59
C TYR A 110 2.70 13.87 9.06
N LEU A 111 2.38 12.91 8.22
CA LEU A 111 1.03 12.61 7.76
C LEU A 111 0.61 11.25 8.31
N TRP A 112 -0.70 11.02 8.49
CA TRP A 112 -1.21 9.67 8.67
C TRP A 112 -1.11 8.89 7.36
N ASN A 113 -0.76 7.62 7.44
CA ASN A 113 -0.92 6.70 6.32
C ASN A 113 -2.40 6.34 6.17
N ALA A 114 -3.00 6.67 5.03
CA ALA A 114 -4.38 6.32 4.74
C ALA A 114 -4.57 4.82 4.42
N GLY A 115 -3.48 4.03 4.34
CA GLY A 115 -3.57 2.62 3.95
C GLY A 115 -4.00 2.40 2.49
N MET A 116 -3.87 3.43 1.66
CA MET A 116 -4.14 3.37 0.22
C MET A 116 -2.79 3.30 -0.50
N TYR A 117 -2.57 2.24 -1.28
CA TYR A 117 -1.30 2.02 -1.97
C TYR A 117 -1.49 1.95 -3.47
N ILE A 118 -0.70 2.69 -4.21
CA ILE A 118 -0.65 2.70 -5.68
C ILE A 118 0.78 2.40 -6.11
N ALA A 119 0.98 1.35 -6.89
CA ALA A 119 2.32 0.92 -7.30
C ALA A 119 2.29 0.04 -8.55
N PRO A 120 3.41 -0.07 -9.28
CA PRO A 120 3.59 -1.16 -10.22
C PRO A 120 3.49 -2.51 -9.49
N ALA A 121 2.69 -3.44 -10.00
CA ALA A 121 2.54 -4.78 -9.42
C ALA A 121 3.89 -5.48 -9.25
N LYS A 122 4.74 -5.35 -10.26
CA LYS A 122 6.12 -5.87 -10.23
C LYS A 122 6.93 -5.33 -9.05
N LEU A 123 6.83 -4.04 -8.73
CA LEU A 123 7.54 -3.46 -7.59
C LEU A 123 7.11 -4.10 -6.27
N LEU A 124 5.79 -4.29 -6.08
CA LEU A 124 5.25 -4.93 -4.87
C LEU A 124 5.78 -6.35 -4.73
N LEU A 125 5.77 -7.14 -5.81
CA LEU A 125 6.30 -8.51 -5.83
C LEU A 125 7.82 -8.53 -5.62
N ASP A 126 8.57 -7.61 -6.21
CA ASP A 126 10.03 -7.50 -6.03
C ASP A 126 10.41 -7.17 -4.57
N VAL A 127 9.67 -6.26 -3.92
CA VAL A 127 9.85 -5.98 -2.49
C VAL A 127 9.51 -7.21 -1.66
N LEU A 128 8.34 -7.81 -1.90
CA LEU A 128 7.87 -8.99 -1.18
C LEU A 128 8.86 -10.17 -1.31
N SER A 129 9.46 -10.36 -2.48
CA SER A 129 10.45 -11.42 -2.70
C SER A 129 11.68 -11.31 -1.80
N LYS A 130 12.05 -10.07 -1.44
CA LYS A 130 13.21 -9.77 -0.59
C LYS A 130 12.87 -9.83 0.90
N THR A 131 11.67 -9.37 1.27
CA THR A 131 11.25 -9.21 2.67
C THR A 131 10.53 -10.44 3.21
N GLN A 132 9.74 -11.12 2.37
CA GLN A 132 8.90 -12.25 2.70
C GLN A 132 9.02 -13.37 1.64
N PRO A 133 10.20 -13.97 1.45
CA PRO A 133 10.46 -14.89 0.34
C PRO A 133 9.54 -16.12 0.33
N SER A 134 9.16 -16.63 1.51
CA SER A 134 8.24 -17.77 1.62
C SER A 134 6.82 -17.42 1.21
N LEU A 135 6.34 -16.23 1.62
CA LEU A 135 5.04 -15.71 1.21
C LEU A 135 5.02 -15.46 -0.29
N HIS A 136 6.03 -14.78 -0.83
CA HIS A 136 6.19 -14.54 -2.26
C HIS A 136 6.16 -15.85 -3.06
N ALA A 137 6.94 -16.87 -2.65
CA ALA A 137 6.96 -18.16 -3.35
C ALA A 137 5.58 -18.85 -3.37
N GLY A 138 4.84 -18.78 -2.25
CA GLY A 138 3.49 -19.34 -2.17
C GLY A 138 2.48 -18.60 -3.04
N VAL A 139 2.54 -17.27 -3.07
CA VAL A 139 1.70 -16.42 -3.93
C VAL A 139 1.98 -16.70 -5.41
N MET A 140 3.26 -16.75 -5.81
CA MET A 140 3.65 -17.05 -7.19
C MET A 140 3.26 -18.47 -7.62
N GLU A 141 3.28 -19.44 -6.71
CA GLU A 141 2.79 -20.79 -7.02
C GLU A 141 1.27 -20.81 -7.21
N LEU A 142 0.51 -20.04 -6.42
CA LEU A 142 -0.94 -19.88 -6.63
C LEU A 142 -1.26 -19.20 -7.96
N ALA A 143 -0.52 -18.14 -8.30
CA ALA A 143 -0.71 -17.40 -9.56
C ALA A 143 -0.54 -18.30 -10.80
N LYS A 144 0.44 -19.22 -10.81
CA LYS A 144 0.63 -20.19 -11.91
C LYS A 144 -0.58 -21.07 -12.19
N HIS A 145 -1.40 -21.31 -11.18
CA HIS A 145 -2.56 -22.22 -11.29
C HIS A 145 -3.90 -21.49 -11.29
N TRP A 146 -3.88 -20.14 -11.31
CA TRP A 146 -5.09 -19.33 -11.13
C TRP A 146 -6.16 -19.58 -12.20
N ASP A 147 -5.75 -19.66 -13.46
CA ASP A 147 -6.63 -19.88 -14.62
C ASP A 147 -6.76 -21.38 -15.00
N THR A 148 -6.45 -22.31 -14.06
CA THR A 148 -6.49 -23.74 -14.31
C THR A 148 -7.54 -24.43 -13.44
N ASP A 149 -7.89 -25.65 -13.79
CA ASP A 149 -8.74 -26.54 -12.99
C ASP A 149 -8.12 -26.89 -11.62
N GLN A 150 -6.81 -26.68 -11.44
CA GLN A 150 -6.10 -26.92 -10.20
C GLN A 150 -6.23 -25.78 -9.16
N ARG A 151 -6.81 -24.63 -9.52
CA ARG A 151 -6.93 -23.45 -8.65
C ARG A 151 -7.46 -23.79 -7.25
N ALA A 152 -8.61 -24.45 -7.18
CA ALA A 152 -9.26 -24.76 -5.91
C ALA A 152 -8.37 -25.65 -5.01
N ALA A 153 -7.81 -26.73 -5.58
CA ALA A 153 -6.94 -27.64 -4.86
C ALA A 153 -5.63 -26.98 -4.39
N LYS A 154 -5.07 -26.08 -5.20
CA LYS A 154 -3.86 -25.32 -4.84
C LYS A 154 -4.15 -24.29 -3.76
N LEU A 155 -5.26 -23.56 -3.84
CA LEU A 155 -5.70 -22.64 -2.78
C LEU A 155 -5.88 -23.37 -1.44
N GLU A 156 -6.63 -24.47 -1.42
CA GLU A 156 -6.85 -25.26 -0.21
C GLU A 156 -5.54 -25.74 0.44
N LYS A 157 -4.56 -26.12 -0.38
CA LYS A 157 -3.27 -26.64 0.08
C LYS A 157 -2.29 -25.56 0.52
N ILE A 158 -2.18 -24.44 -0.22
CA ILE A 158 -1.12 -23.45 -0.03
C ILE A 158 -1.58 -22.34 0.91
N TRP A 159 -2.78 -21.78 0.69
CA TRP A 159 -3.28 -20.61 1.40
C TRP A 159 -3.22 -20.67 2.93
N PRO A 160 -3.67 -21.79 3.59
CA PRO A 160 -3.65 -21.86 5.05
C PRO A 160 -2.23 -21.83 5.66
N ASN A 161 -1.21 -22.12 4.86
CA ASN A 161 0.18 -22.18 5.28
C ASN A 161 0.97 -20.90 4.99
N LEU A 162 0.35 -19.92 4.34
CA LEU A 162 0.99 -18.62 4.11
C LEU A 162 1.01 -17.78 5.39
N GLU A 163 2.10 -17.03 5.58
CA GLU A 163 2.20 -16.11 6.70
C GLU A 163 1.15 -15.01 6.59
N LYS A 164 0.48 -14.72 7.70
CA LYS A 164 -0.50 -13.63 7.83
C LYS A 164 0.21 -12.38 8.31
N ILE A 165 0.54 -11.50 7.40
CA ILE A 165 1.24 -10.24 7.66
C ILE A 165 0.53 -9.09 6.93
N ALA A 166 0.42 -7.92 7.57
CA ALA A 166 -0.12 -6.74 6.91
C ALA A 166 0.84 -6.21 5.84
N ILE A 167 0.29 -5.67 4.74
CA ILE A 167 1.07 -5.08 3.65
C ILE A 167 1.98 -3.96 4.15
N ASP A 168 1.56 -3.24 5.19
CA ASP A 168 2.35 -2.20 5.84
C ASP A 168 3.71 -2.73 6.32
N TYR A 169 3.74 -3.88 6.98
CA TYR A 169 4.97 -4.52 7.46
C TYR A 169 5.69 -5.33 6.38
N ALA A 170 4.94 -6.00 5.50
CA ALA A 170 5.53 -6.85 4.47
C ALA A 170 6.19 -6.05 3.35
N VAL A 171 5.63 -4.90 3.00
CA VAL A 171 5.99 -4.13 1.82
C VAL A 171 6.28 -2.65 2.13
N ALA A 172 5.36 -1.91 2.79
CA ALA A 172 5.46 -0.46 2.89
C ALA A 172 6.65 0.01 3.74
N GLU A 173 6.82 -0.50 4.96
CA GLU A 173 8.00 -0.19 5.78
C GLU A 173 9.32 -0.54 5.07
N PRO A 174 9.50 -1.76 4.52
CA PRO A 174 10.69 -2.09 3.76
C PRO A 174 10.90 -1.21 2.53
N ALA A 175 9.86 -0.92 1.76
CA ALA A 175 9.96 -0.04 0.59
C ALA A 175 10.39 1.38 0.97
N SER A 176 9.90 1.89 2.10
CA SER A 176 10.35 3.17 2.67
C SER A 176 11.85 3.14 3.00
N GLN A 177 12.32 2.09 3.67
CA GLN A 177 13.75 1.92 4.01
C GLN A 177 14.64 1.77 2.76
N MET A 178 14.11 1.24 1.68
CA MET A 178 14.79 1.12 0.38
C MET A 178 14.76 2.41 -0.45
N GLY A 179 14.06 3.47 0.01
CA GLY A 179 13.90 4.72 -0.75
C GLY A 179 12.95 4.59 -1.95
N LEU A 180 12.10 3.56 -1.97
CA LEU A 180 11.17 3.27 -3.08
C LEU A 180 9.76 3.83 -2.81
N MET A 181 9.52 4.43 -1.65
CA MET A 181 8.20 4.93 -1.25
C MET A 181 8.06 6.43 -1.43
N SER A 182 6.87 6.85 -1.85
CA SER A 182 6.46 8.25 -1.96
C SER A 182 5.10 8.46 -1.31
N VAL A 183 4.80 9.70 -0.93
CA VAL A 183 3.50 10.09 -0.38
C VAL A 183 2.92 11.25 -1.16
N VAL A 184 1.64 11.15 -1.51
CA VAL A 184 0.83 12.25 -2.04
C VAL A 184 -0.10 12.72 -0.92
N PRO A 185 -0.04 14.01 -0.51
CA PRO A 185 -0.96 14.53 0.48
C PRO A 185 -2.40 14.54 -0.04
N GLY A 186 -3.34 14.04 0.78
CA GLY A 186 -4.77 14.06 0.52
C GLY A 186 -5.51 15.02 1.44
N ASP A 187 -6.36 15.87 0.86
CA ASP A 187 -7.25 16.82 1.58
C ASP A 187 -8.70 16.64 1.09
N PHE A 188 -9.26 15.46 1.30
CA PHE A 188 -10.58 15.07 0.80
C PHE A 188 -11.57 14.60 1.89
N GLU A 189 -11.34 15.06 3.14
CA GLU A 189 -12.17 14.67 4.30
C GLU A 189 -12.30 13.15 4.42
N TRP A 190 -11.17 12.49 4.69
CA TRP A 190 -11.07 11.05 4.88
C TRP A 190 -11.42 10.64 6.31
N HIS A 191 -12.21 9.58 6.43
CA HIS A 191 -12.48 8.89 7.68
C HIS A 191 -12.33 7.38 7.51
N ASP A 192 -11.57 6.76 8.39
CA ASP A 192 -11.53 5.31 8.56
C ASP A 192 -12.70 4.92 9.51
N VAL A 193 -13.60 4.06 9.02
CA VAL A 193 -14.78 3.60 9.78
C VAL A 193 -14.53 2.16 10.23
N GLY A 194 -13.44 1.95 10.97
CA GLY A 194 -13.00 0.62 11.40
C GLY A 194 -13.85 -0.03 12.50
N ASP A 195 -14.76 0.70 13.17
CA ASP A 195 -15.62 0.17 14.23
C ASP A 195 -17.00 0.82 14.24
N PHE A 196 -18.04 -0.01 14.39
CA PHE A 196 -19.39 0.43 14.76
C PHE A 196 -19.51 0.39 16.28
N ALA A 197 -18.85 1.31 16.98
CA ALA A 197 -19.03 1.48 18.41
C ALA A 197 -20.02 2.61 18.71
#